data_d5220b9f71d84f18cc09255f1d7dc6d8
#
_entry.id   d5220b9f71d84f18cc09255f1d7dc6d8
#
_cell.length_a   1.000
_cell.length_b   1.000
_cell.length_c   1.000
_cell.angle_alpha   90.00
_cell.angle_beta   90.00
_cell.angle_gamma   90.00
#
_symmetry.space_group_name_H-M   'P 1'
#
loop_
_entity.id
_entity.type
_entity.pdbx_description
1 polymer ?
#
loop_
_entity_poly.entity_id
_entity_poly.type
_entity_poly.pdbx_seq_one_letter_code
_entity_poly.pdbx_strand_id
1 'polypeptide(L)'
;MSKPVRLLTLWGPPVALMALIFAFSAMPSDSDKHVWWVFLLRKVAHFSEYALLCALWFRALRDALPLDRAVAAGVGICVAYAVTDELHQTLVDGRIGTWHDVLIDAAGALAAAWLIRRRYSQPRSVASSTA
;
A
#
# COMPACT_ATOMS: atom_id res chain seq x y z
N MET A 1 -10.66 -25.27 1.10
CA MET A 1 -9.97 -24.49 0.06
C MET A 1 -8.64 -25.14 -0.23
N SER A 2 -8.35 -25.47 -1.49
CA SER A 2 -7.08 -26.10 -1.85
C SER A 2 -5.90 -25.13 -1.62
N LYS A 3 -4.70 -25.65 -1.35
CA LYS A 3 -3.50 -24.83 -1.12
C LYS A 3 -3.26 -23.78 -2.24
N PRO A 4 -3.36 -24.11 -3.55
CA PRO A 4 -3.15 -23.13 -4.62
C PRO A 4 -4.19 -22.01 -4.62
N VAL A 5 -5.47 -22.31 -4.33
CA VAL A 5 -6.51 -21.28 -4.24
C VAL A 5 -6.23 -20.32 -3.09
N ARG A 6 -5.80 -20.84 -1.94
CA ARG A 6 -5.42 -19.99 -0.79
C ARG A 6 -4.24 -19.06 -1.12
N LEU A 7 -3.22 -19.58 -1.80
CA LEU A 7 -2.08 -18.75 -2.24
C LEU A 7 -2.54 -17.64 -3.18
N LEU A 8 -3.35 -17.96 -4.19
CA LEU A 8 -3.87 -16.95 -5.12
C LEU A 8 -4.72 -15.88 -4.43
N THR A 9 -5.56 -16.26 -3.47
CA THR A 9 -6.40 -15.29 -2.73
C THR A 9 -5.62 -14.39 -1.78
N LEU A 10 -4.47 -14.83 -1.29
CA LEU A 10 -3.62 -14.05 -0.40
C LEU A 10 -2.61 -13.18 -1.15
N TRP A 11 -1.92 -13.73 -2.14
CA TRP A 11 -0.82 -13.06 -2.84
C TRP A 11 -1.26 -12.37 -4.13
N GLY A 12 -2.36 -12.81 -4.75
CA GLY A 12 -2.90 -12.20 -5.97
C GLY A 12 -3.25 -10.72 -5.80
N PRO A 13 -4.05 -10.32 -4.79
CA PRO A 13 -4.47 -8.93 -4.62
C PRO A 13 -3.32 -7.92 -4.46
N PRO A 14 -2.29 -8.12 -3.61
CA PRO A 14 -1.20 -7.16 -3.54
C PRO A 14 -0.42 -7.06 -4.84
N VAL A 15 -0.16 -8.18 -5.53
CA VAL A 15 0.55 -8.18 -6.82
C VAL A 15 -0.30 -7.50 -7.90
N ALA A 16 -1.62 -7.74 -7.94
CA ALA A 16 -2.52 -7.07 -8.87
C ALA A 16 -2.57 -5.56 -8.63
N LEU A 17 -2.59 -5.12 -7.36
CA LEU A 17 -2.55 -3.69 -7.04
C LEU A 17 -1.21 -3.06 -7.45
N MET A 18 -0.07 -3.73 -7.23
CA MET A 18 1.23 -3.26 -7.72
C MET A 18 1.23 -3.10 -9.24
N ALA A 19 0.70 -4.08 -9.97
CA ALA A 19 0.59 -3.99 -11.43
C ALA A 19 -0.31 -2.82 -11.88
N LEU A 20 -1.39 -2.56 -11.15
CA LEU A 20 -2.29 -1.44 -11.41
C LEU A 20 -1.61 -0.08 -11.17
N ILE A 21 -0.93 0.07 -10.03
CA ILE A 21 -0.13 1.27 -9.72
C ILE A 21 0.89 1.51 -10.83
N PHE A 22 1.64 0.49 -11.23
CA PHE A 22 2.62 0.58 -12.30
C PHE A 22 2.00 1.02 -13.62
N ALA A 23 0.85 0.46 -14.00
CA ALA A 23 0.15 0.82 -15.22
C ALA A 23 -0.28 2.29 -15.23
N PHE A 24 -0.82 2.81 -14.12
CA PHE A 24 -1.17 4.22 -14.00
C PHE A 24 0.06 5.14 -13.94
N SER A 25 1.12 4.68 -13.31
CA SER A 25 2.40 5.37 -13.24
C SER A 25 3.07 5.51 -14.60
N ALA A 26 2.86 4.55 -15.50
CA ALA A 26 3.37 4.54 -16.86
C ALA A 26 2.59 5.45 -17.82
N MET A 27 1.43 5.99 -17.43
CA MET A 27 0.65 6.87 -18.30
C MET A 27 1.29 8.26 -18.35
N PRO A 28 1.51 8.83 -19.55
CA PRO A 28 1.97 10.21 -19.71
C PRO A 28 1.02 11.18 -18.99
N SER A 29 1.57 12.23 -18.43
CA SER A 29 0.79 13.27 -17.75
C SER A 29 0.85 14.56 -18.57
N ASP A 30 -0.32 15.09 -18.98
CA ASP A 30 -0.42 16.44 -19.53
C ASP A 30 -0.10 17.46 -18.43
N SER A 31 1.11 17.98 -18.45
CA SER A 31 1.62 18.94 -17.46
C SER A 31 0.97 20.33 -17.52
N ASP A 32 0.20 20.62 -18.57
CA ASP A 32 -0.32 21.97 -18.83
C ASP A 32 -1.61 22.34 -18.07
N LYS A 33 -2.18 21.42 -17.31
CA LYS A 33 -3.38 21.71 -16.50
C LYS A 33 -3.04 21.73 -15.02
N HIS A 34 -2.42 22.81 -14.57
CA HIS A 34 -2.21 23.11 -13.15
C HIS A 34 -3.51 23.40 -12.40
N VAL A 35 -4.38 22.41 -12.31
CA VAL A 35 -5.57 22.50 -11.46
C VAL A 35 -5.20 21.92 -10.10
N TRP A 36 -5.11 22.78 -9.09
CA TRP A 36 -4.65 22.40 -7.73
C TRP A 36 -5.39 21.20 -7.13
N TRP A 37 -6.69 21.03 -7.43
CA TRP A 37 -7.48 19.92 -6.93
C TRP A 37 -7.11 18.59 -7.60
N VAL A 38 -6.65 18.59 -8.87
CA VAL A 38 -6.14 17.39 -9.55
C VAL A 38 -4.83 16.94 -8.90
N PHE A 39 -3.96 17.90 -8.56
CA PHE A 39 -2.75 17.64 -7.79
C PHE A 39 -3.08 16.98 -6.44
N LEU A 40 -4.03 17.57 -5.69
CA LEU A 40 -4.45 17.03 -4.38
C LEU A 40 -5.04 15.63 -4.50
N LEU A 41 -5.94 15.40 -5.48
CA LEU A 41 -6.51 14.07 -5.73
C LEU A 41 -5.45 13.02 -6.02
N ARG A 42 -4.42 13.37 -6.81
CA ARG A 42 -3.31 12.48 -7.09
C ARG A 42 -2.56 12.10 -5.81
N LYS A 43 -2.28 13.05 -4.93
CA LYS A 43 -1.62 12.78 -3.63
C LYS A 43 -2.47 11.91 -2.70
N VAL A 44 -3.77 12.16 -2.64
CA VAL A 44 -4.72 11.33 -1.88
C VAL A 44 -4.79 9.91 -2.45
N ALA A 45 -4.79 9.77 -3.78
CA ALA A 45 -4.76 8.47 -4.45
C ALA A 45 -3.50 7.68 -4.07
N HIS A 46 -2.30 8.25 -4.23
CA HIS A 46 -1.04 7.64 -3.84
C HIS A 46 -1.04 7.18 -2.39
N PHE A 47 -1.40 8.07 -1.46
CA PHE A 47 -1.51 7.72 -0.04
C PHE A 47 -2.45 6.52 0.19
N SER A 48 -3.62 6.53 -0.44
CA SER A 48 -4.65 5.49 -0.27
C SER A 48 -4.22 4.15 -0.90
N GLU A 49 -3.61 4.19 -2.07
CA GLU A 49 -3.08 3.02 -2.78
C GLU A 49 -2.01 2.30 -1.96
N TYR A 50 -1.06 3.05 -1.38
CA TYR A 50 -0.01 2.46 -0.56
C TYR A 50 -0.49 2.04 0.83
N ALA A 51 -1.50 2.70 1.39
CA ALA A 51 -2.17 2.21 2.60
C ALA A 51 -2.87 0.87 2.34
N LEU A 52 -3.60 0.75 1.24
CA LEU A 52 -4.24 -0.49 0.83
C LEU A 52 -3.20 -1.59 0.51
N LEU A 53 -2.13 -1.24 -0.20
CA LEU A 53 -1.06 -2.17 -0.54
C LEU A 53 -0.40 -2.76 0.71
N CYS A 54 -0.12 -1.93 1.71
CA CYS A 54 0.43 -2.37 2.99
C CYS A 54 -0.52 -3.32 3.72
N ALA A 55 -1.83 -3.03 3.74
CA ALA A 55 -2.83 -3.90 4.35
C ALA A 55 -2.95 -5.25 3.63
N LEU A 56 -2.84 -5.26 2.30
CA LEU A 56 -2.86 -6.50 1.50
C LEU A 56 -1.61 -7.34 1.72
N TRP A 57 -0.42 -6.73 1.78
CA TRP A 57 0.82 -7.42 2.11
C TRP A 57 0.80 -7.97 3.52
N PHE A 58 0.34 -7.17 4.50
CA PHE A 58 0.15 -7.67 5.86
C PHE A 58 -0.76 -8.90 5.88
N ARG A 59 -1.90 -8.87 5.19
CA ARG A 59 -2.84 -10.00 5.08
C ARG A 59 -2.17 -11.25 4.49
N ALA A 60 -1.31 -11.09 3.48
CA ALA A 60 -0.61 -12.19 2.84
C ALA A 60 0.47 -12.80 3.76
N LEU A 61 1.15 -11.96 4.54
CA LEU A 61 2.32 -12.35 5.35
C LEU A 61 1.95 -12.84 6.76
N ARG A 62 0.81 -12.42 7.31
CA ARG A 62 0.44 -12.70 8.71
C ARG A 62 0.28 -14.18 9.06
N ASP A 63 0.05 -15.03 8.08
CA ASP A 63 -0.07 -16.48 8.30
C ASP A 63 1.31 -17.16 8.48
N ALA A 64 2.35 -16.54 7.96
CA ALA A 64 3.73 -17.06 8.01
C ALA A 64 4.63 -16.31 9.01
N LEU A 65 4.27 -15.08 9.39
CA LEU A 65 5.08 -14.21 10.23
C LEU A 65 4.32 -13.73 11.46
N PRO A 66 5.01 -13.52 12.61
CA PRO A 66 4.45 -12.81 13.75
C PRO A 66 3.98 -11.41 13.35
N LEU A 67 2.99 -10.87 14.09
CA LEU A 67 2.34 -9.58 13.80
C LEU A 67 3.33 -8.47 13.44
N ASP A 68 4.31 -8.21 14.31
CA ASP A 68 5.26 -7.10 14.11
C ASP A 68 6.15 -7.29 12.88
N ARG A 69 6.56 -8.53 12.61
CA ARG A 69 7.36 -8.86 11.41
C ARG A 69 6.52 -8.76 10.14
N ALA A 70 5.26 -9.20 10.16
CA ALA A 70 4.36 -9.09 9.02
C ALA A 70 4.06 -7.62 8.68
N VAL A 71 3.85 -6.78 9.71
CA VAL A 71 3.65 -5.33 9.54
C VAL A 71 4.92 -4.67 8.99
N ALA A 72 6.08 -4.94 9.60
CA ALA A 72 7.35 -4.35 9.17
C ALA A 72 7.71 -4.76 7.74
N ALA A 73 7.51 -6.03 7.38
CA ALA A 73 7.75 -6.51 6.02
C ALA A 73 6.79 -5.87 5.01
N GLY A 74 5.50 -5.73 5.37
CA GLY A 74 4.52 -5.03 4.52
C GLY A 74 4.91 -3.58 4.24
N VAL A 75 5.33 -2.82 5.27
CA VAL A 75 5.84 -1.45 5.11
C VAL A 75 7.10 -1.43 4.26
N GLY A 76 8.07 -2.32 4.54
CA GLY A 76 9.33 -2.39 3.78
C GLY A 76 9.10 -2.66 2.29
N ILE A 77 8.19 -3.57 1.95
CA ILE A 77 7.81 -3.85 0.56
C ILE A 77 7.19 -2.61 -0.09
N CYS A 78 6.26 -1.94 0.60
CA CYS A 78 5.61 -0.72 0.08
C CYS A 78 6.62 0.40 -0.18
N VAL A 79 7.54 0.67 0.75
CA VAL A 79 8.56 1.72 0.59
C VAL A 79 9.52 1.38 -0.56
N ALA A 80 9.99 0.13 -0.64
CA ALA A 80 10.84 -0.31 -1.74
C ALA A 80 10.13 -0.16 -3.09
N TYR A 81 8.84 -0.52 -3.14
CA TYR A 81 8.05 -0.37 -4.35
C TYR A 81 7.80 1.09 -4.72
N ALA A 82 7.52 1.98 -3.73
CA ALA A 82 7.39 3.42 -3.96
C ALA A 82 8.64 4.01 -4.61
N VAL A 83 9.83 3.63 -4.12
CA VAL A 83 11.10 4.08 -4.73
C VAL A 83 11.23 3.60 -6.17
N THR A 84 10.88 2.33 -6.46
CA THR A 84 10.95 1.81 -7.84
C THR A 84 9.93 2.47 -8.75
N ASP A 85 8.74 2.78 -8.25
CA ASP A 85 7.69 3.47 -9.00
C ASP A 85 8.10 4.89 -9.37
N GLU A 86 8.66 5.64 -8.41
CA GLU A 86 9.17 6.99 -8.66
C GLU A 86 10.37 7.01 -9.63
N LEU A 87 11.27 6.04 -9.52
CA LEU A 87 12.35 5.89 -10.49
C LEU A 87 11.80 5.60 -11.90
N HIS A 88 10.77 4.76 -12.00
CA HIS A 88 10.10 4.49 -13.27
C HIS A 88 9.42 5.75 -13.84
N GLN A 89 8.78 6.56 -13.00
CA GLN A 89 8.13 7.80 -13.42
C GLN A 89 9.12 8.82 -14.00
N THR A 90 10.40 8.82 -13.60
CA THR A 90 11.43 9.67 -14.22
C THR A 90 11.71 9.33 -15.68
N LEU A 91 11.32 8.13 -16.13
CA LEU A 91 11.48 7.65 -17.52
C LEU A 91 10.22 7.87 -18.38
N VAL A 92 9.14 8.39 -17.79
CA VAL A 92 7.85 8.60 -18.48
C VAL A 92 7.69 10.06 -18.87
N ASP A 93 7.37 10.31 -20.13
CA ASP A 93 7.18 11.66 -20.68
C ASP A 93 6.10 12.45 -19.91
N GLY A 94 6.42 13.69 -19.58
CA GLY A 94 5.52 14.59 -18.83
C GLY A 94 5.35 14.24 -17.34
N ARG A 95 6.12 13.29 -16.80
CA ARG A 95 6.16 13.00 -15.38
C ARG A 95 7.48 13.42 -14.75
N ILE A 96 7.39 13.89 -13.50
CA ILE A 96 8.55 14.22 -12.67
C ILE A 96 8.45 13.36 -11.43
N GLY A 97 9.23 12.30 -11.37
CA GLY A 97 9.39 11.50 -10.15
C GLY A 97 10.01 12.36 -9.05
N THR A 98 9.41 12.40 -7.87
CA THR A 98 9.89 13.20 -6.76
C THR A 98 9.98 12.40 -5.47
N TRP A 99 11.04 12.61 -4.70
CA TRP A 99 11.18 11.98 -3.37
C TRP A 99 10.01 12.34 -2.42
N HIS A 100 9.31 13.47 -2.68
CA HIS A 100 8.11 13.85 -1.92
C HIS A 100 6.98 12.83 -2.11
N ASP A 101 6.86 12.25 -3.30
CA ASP A 101 5.83 11.25 -3.57
C ASP A 101 6.14 9.94 -2.86
N VAL A 102 7.41 9.53 -2.80
CA VAL A 102 7.85 8.41 -1.95
C VAL A 102 7.47 8.62 -0.47
N LEU A 103 7.59 9.86 0.04
CA LEU A 103 7.19 10.15 1.42
C LEU A 103 5.68 10.05 1.64
N ILE A 104 4.87 10.46 0.67
CA ILE A 104 3.41 10.35 0.74
C ILE A 104 2.99 8.88 0.72
N ASP A 105 3.59 8.08 -0.14
CA ASP A 105 3.37 6.65 -0.27
C ASP A 105 3.78 5.92 1.02
N ALA A 106 4.96 6.25 1.56
CA ALA A 106 5.42 5.73 2.84
C ALA A 106 4.49 6.13 4.00
N ALA A 107 3.97 7.36 4.00
CA ALA A 107 3.01 7.81 5.00
C ALA A 107 1.70 7.01 4.94
N GLY A 108 1.21 6.69 3.74
CA GLY A 108 0.06 5.80 3.54
C GLY A 108 0.31 4.40 4.11
N ALA A 109 1.45 3.80 3.79
CA ALA A 109 1.84 2.49 4.33
C ALA A 109 1.96 2.50 5.85
N LEU A 110 2.57 3.54 6.43
CA LEU A 110 2.71 3.70 7.89
C LEU A 110 1.37 3.92 8.58
N ALA A 111 0.44 4.67 7.98
CA ALA A 111 -0.91 4.85 8.50
C ALA A 111 -1.66 3.51 8.58
N ALA A 112 -1.57 2.69 7.53
CA ALA A 112 -2.13 1.33 7.55
C ALA A 112 -1.47 0.46 8.63
N ALA A 113 -0.16 0.49 8.75
CA ALA A 113 0.60 -0.24 9.76
C ALA A 113 0.17 0.13 11.19
N TRP A 114 -0.03 1.43 11.45
CA TRP A 114 -0.53 1.94 12.73
C TRP A 114 -1.94 1.43 13.03
N LEU A 115 -2.85 1.51 12.05
CA LEU A 115 -4.24 1.02 12.21
C LEU A 115 -4.28 -0.49 12.47
N ILE A 116 -3.46 -1.26 11.74
CA ILE A 116 -3.34 -2.71 11.93
C ILE A 116 -2.87 -3.01 13.34
N ARG A 117 -1.77 -2.41 13.79
CA ARG A 117 -1.26 -2.61 15.14
C ARG A 117 -2.30 -2.26 16.20
N ARG A 118 -2.94 -1.10 16.08
CA ARG A 118 -3.98 -0.65 17.01
C ARG A 118 -5.13 -1.65 17.10
N ARG A 119 -5.57 -2.20 15.96
CA ARG A 119 -6.65 -3.19 15.90
C ARG A 119 -6.28 -4.52 16.56
N TYR A 120 -5.04 -4.97 16.37
CA TYR A 120 -4.57 -6.26 16.90
C TYR A 120 -4.02 -6.19 18.32
N SER A 121 -3.68 -5.01 18.82
CA SER A 121 -3.23 -4.79 20.20
C SER A 121 -4.39 -4.58 21.18
N GLN A 122 -5.63 -4.43 20.73
CA GLN A 122 -6.78 -4.34 21.63
C GLN A 122 -7.11 -5.73 22.18
N PRO A 123 -7.13 -5.94 23.52
CA PRO A 123 -7.62 -7.19 24.10
C PRO A 123 -9.07 -7.37 23.64
N ARG A 124 -9.39 -8.55 23.08
CA ARG A 124 -10.78 -8.91 22.85
C ARG A 124 -11.47 -8.89 24.22
N SER A 125 -12.39 -7.94 24.41
CA SER A 125 -13.27 -7.98 25.56
C SER A 125 -14.01 -9.32 25.51
N VAL A 126 -13.64 -10.21 26.41
CA VAL A 126 -14.42 -11.43 26.67
C VAL A 126 -15.74 -10.91 27.22
N ALA A 127 -16.78 -10.91 26.39
CA ALA A 127 -18.13 -10.73 26.88
C ALA A 127 -18.36 -11.84 27.91
N SER A 128 -18.31 -11.48 29.18
CA SER A 128 -18.71 -12.36 30.27
C SER A 128 -20.21 -12.60 30.11
N SER A 129 -20.57 -13.71 29.49
CA SER A 129 -21.90 -14.29 29.61
C SER A 129 -22.02 -14.83 31.02
N THR A 130 -22.43 -13.97 31.93
CA THR A 130 -23.03 -14.39 33.21
C THR A 130 -24.52 -14.33 33.06
N ALA A 131 -25.11 -15.48 32.86
CA ALA A 131 -26.52 -15.74 33.17
C ALA A 131 -26.56 -16.97 34.04
#